data_61b58e9e313e7874469b9bce27b61e73
#
_entry.id   61b58e9e313e7874469b9bce27b61e73
#
_cell.length_a   1.000
_cell.length_b   1.000
_cell.length_c   1.000
_cell.angle_alpha   90.00
_cell.angle_beta   90.00
_cell.angle_gamma   90.00
#
_symmetry.space_group_name_H-M   'P 1'
#
loop_
_entity.id
_entity.type
_entity.pdbx_description
1 polymer ?
#
loop_
_entity_poly.entity_id
_entity_poly.type
_entity_poly.pdbx_seq_one_letter_code
_entity_poly.pdbx_strand_id
1 'polypeptide(L)'
;MRVLKIIFWVLWRIWFYVLITVPILVMFPFLLISTFKESWYPYFFVMARIWAKFILFGMGFYYRVEEEAQPKPGGSYMFIANHTSMADIMLMLAVIRNPFVFVGKKELVKIPIFGFFYKRTCILVDRSSSKSRMEVFKRAQKRLEQGLSICIFPEGGVPSDENLLLDHFKDGAFRLAIEHQIPVVPISLADNKKRLSYTFLSGSPGIMRVKIHSFVDTAGKSAESKSDIHDIRNKCRQIIHSQLVKFKFNKKSATE
;
A
#
# COMPACT_ATOMS: atom_id res chain seq x y z
N MET A 1 -7.56 36.03 5.81
CA MET A 1 -7.09 34.97 4.90
C MET A 1 -6.49 33.75 5.61
N ARG A 2 -5.64 33.90 6.65
CA ARG A 2 -5.00 32.76 7.36
C ARG A 2 -6.00 31.85 8.07
N VAL A 3 -6.99 32.43 8.77
CA VAL A 3 -8.04 31.68 9.49
C VAL A 3 -8.91 30.86 8.53
N LEU A 4 -9.35 31.44 7.42
CA LEU A 4 -10.16 30.73 6.41
C LEU A 4 -9.41 29.52 5.81
N LYS A 5 -8.10 29.64 5.59
CA LYS A 5 -7.26 28.51 5.14
C LYS A 5 -7.22 27.39 6.18
N ILE A 6 -7.09 27.72 7.46
CA ILE A 6 -7.07 26.73 8.55
C ILE A 6 -8.43 26.01 8.61
N ILE A 7 -9.53 26.75 8.57
CA ILE A 7 -10.89 26.17 8.56
C ILE A 7 -11.05 25.21 7.38
N PHE A 8 -10.64 25.62 6.18
CA PHE A 8 -10.68 24.77 4.98
C PHE A 8 -9.91 23.46 5.19
N TRP A 9 -8.69 23.50 5.73
CA TRP A 9 -7.89 22.29 5.96
C TRP A 9 -8.48 21.39 7.03
N VAL A 10 -9.09 21.96 8.08
CA VAL A 10 -9.79 21.17 9.10
C VAL A 10 -10.99 20.46 8.49
N LEU A 11 -11.83 21.18 7.72
CA LEU A 11 -12.99 20.59 7.04
C LEU A 11 -12.56 19.53 6.01
N TRP A 12 -11.47 19.75 5.29
CA TRP A 12 -10.89 18.78 4.35
C TRP A 12 -10.49 17.48 5.04
N ARG A 13 -9.89 17.57 6.23
CA ARG A 13 -9.52 16.39 7.03
C ARG A 13 -10.73 15.68 7.60
N ILE A 14 -11.69 16.43 8.12
CA ILE A 14 -12.96 15.86 8.60
C ILE A 14 -13.67 15.12 7.46
N TRP A 15 -13.75 15.73 6.29
CA TRP A 15 -14.33 15.12 5.09
C TRP A 15 -13.65 13.80 4.72
N PHE A 16 -12.33 13.76 4.75
CA PHE A 16 -11.58 12.52 4.52
C PHE A 16 -11.99 11.42 5.52
N TYR A 17 -12.10 11.71 6.80
CA TYR A 17 -12.53 10.73 7.80
C TYR A 17 -14.00 10.32 7.65
N VAL A 18 -14.87 11.23 7.21
CA VAL A 18 -16.27 10.91 6.86
C VAL A 18 -16.30 9.90 5.71
N LEU A 19 -15.52 10.15 4.64
CA LEU A 19 -15.42 9.24 3.50
C LEU A 19 -14.82 7.86 3.86
N ILE A 20 -13.98 7.78 4.88
CA ILE A 20 -13.48 6.50 5.41
C ILE A 20 -14.60 5.79 6.19
N THR A 21 -15.27 6.49 7.10
CA THR A 21 -16.12 5.87 8.13
C THR A 21 -17.50 5.52 7.59
N VAL A 22 -18.16 6.42 6.89
CA VAL A 22 -19.56 6.22 6.44
C VAL A 22 -19.70 4.98 5.56
N PRO A 23 -18.87 4.73 4.52
CA PRO A 23 -19.03 3.52 3.72
C PRO A 23 -18.76 2.24 4.51
N ILE A 24 -17.85 2.26 5.50
CA ILE A 24 -17.62 1.08 6.35
C ILE A 24 -18.89 0.77 7.15
N LEU A 25 -19.56 1.80 7.70
CA LEU A 25 -20.82 1.61 8.46
C LEU A 25 -21.94 1.09 7.55
N VAL A 26 -22.09 1.64 6.35
CA VAL A 26 -23.10 1.20 5.37
C VAL A 26 -22.86 -0.24 4.92
N MET A 27 -21.61 -0.60 4.63
CA MET A 27 -21.22 -1.94 4.18
C MET A 27 -21.00 -2.92 5.33
N PHE A 28 -21.15 -2.49 6.59
CA PHE A 28 -20.77 -3.27 7.78
C PHE A 28 -21.29 -4.70 7.78
N PRO A 29 -22.59 -5.00 7.53
CA PRO A 29 -23.10 -6.38 7.55
C PRO A 29 -22.43 -7.25 6.48
N PHE A 30 -22.21 -6.72 5.28
CA PHE A 30 -21.56 -7.46 4.18
C PHE A 30 -20.07 -7.68 4.46
N LEU A 31 -19.37 -6.66 4.98
CA LEU A 31 -17.99 -6.78 5.43
C LEU A 31 -17.87 -7.83 6.53
N LEU A 32 -18.77 -7.83 7.49
CA LEU A 32 -18.78 -8.80 8.60
C LEU A 32 -18.94 -10.23 8.07
N ILE A 33 -19.93 -10.48 7.23
CA ILE A 33 -20.19 -11.78 6.61
C ILE A 33 -18.95 -12.26 5.85
N SER A 34 -18.33 -11.39 5.05
CA SER A 34 -17.14 -11.75 4.24
C SER A 34 -15.91 -12.13 5.06
N THR A 35 -15.89 -11.84 6.38
CA THR A 35 -14.78 -12.21 7.27
C THR A 35 -15.00 -13.52 8.05
N PHE A 36 -16.16 -14.19 7.92
CA PHE A 36 -16.41 -15.46 8.63
C PHE A 36 -15.62 -16.63 8.05
N LYS A 37 -15.40 -16.66 6.74
CA LYS A 37 -14.61 -17.71 6.08
C LYS A 37 -13.46 -17.07 5.30
N GLU A 38 -12.26 -17.64 5.45
CA GLU A 38 -11.08 -17.13 4.73
C GLU A 38 -11.25 -17.22 3.20
N SER A 39 -11.96 -18.24 2.69
CA SER A 39 -12.29 -18.38 1.26
C SER A 39 -13.16 -17.24 0.71
N TRP A 40 -13.80 -16.46 1.58
CA TRP A 40 -14.60 -15.31 1.20
C TRP A 40 -13.81 -14.00 1.13
N TYR A 41 -12.50 -14.06 1.38
CA TYR A 41 -11.61 -12.89 1.28
C TYR A 41 -11.71 -12.15 -0.07
N PRO A 42 -11.85 -12.81 -1.24
CA PRO A 42 -12.04 -12.10 -2.50
C PRO A 42 -13.25 -11.16 -2.51
N TYR A 43 -14.35 -11.50 -1.85
CA TYR A 43 -15.53 -10.62 -1.73
C TYR A 43 -15.22 -9.42 -0.82
N PHE A 44 -14.53 -9.65 0.31
CA PHE A 44 -14.02 -8.56 1.13
C PHE A 44 -13.12 -7.62 0.33
N PHE A 45 -12.22 -8.18 -0.48
CA PHE A 45 -11.30 -7.39 -1.30
C PHE A 45 -12.01 -6.51 -2.32
N VAL A 46 -13.07 -7.03 -2.96
CA VAL A 46 -13.92 -6.24 -3.88
C VAL A 46 -14.56 -5.06 -3.14
N MET A 47 -15.13 -5.29 -1.96
CA MET A 47 -15.71 -4.21 -1.15
C MET A 47 -14.65 -3.19 -0.69
N ALA A 48 -13.48 -3.64 -0.29
CA ALA A 48 -12.35 -2.76 0.06
C ALA A 48 -11.90 -1.91 -1.14
N ARG A 49 -11.93 -2.45 -2.37
CA ARG A 49 -11.64 -1.69 -3.59
C ARG A 49 -12.72 -0.65 -3.89
N ILE A 50 -14.00 -0.99 -3.72
CA ILE A 50 -15.11 -0.02 -3.88
C ILE A 50 -14.94 1.11 -2.87
N TRP A 51 -14.70 0.79 -1.60
CA TRP A 51 -14.43 1.73 -0.53
C TRP A 51 -13.26 2.66 -0.85
N ALA A 52 -12.14 2.10 -1.31
CA ALA A 52 -10.95 2.87 -1.66
C ALA A 52 -11.20 3.85 -2.83
N LYS A 53 -11.87 3.38 -3.89
CA LYS A 53 -12.25 4.22 -5.04
C LYS A 53 -13.22 5.33 -4.64
N PHE A 54 -14.19 5.02 -3.77
CA PHE A 54 -15.14 6.00 -3.24
C PHE A 54 -14.41 7.13 -2.49
N ILE A 55 -13.44 6.79 -1.63
CA ILE A 55 -12.64 7.78 -0.91
C ILE A 55 -11.82 8.63 -1.89
N LEU A 56 -11.10 8.00 -2.82
CA LEU A 56 -10.28 8.72 -3.78
C LEU A 56 -11.13 9.69 -4.60
N PHE A 57 -12.26 9.24 -5.12
CA PHE A 57 -13.19 10.08 -5.88
C PHE A 57 -13.77 11.21 -5.01
N GLY A 58 -14.25 10.91 -3.79
CA GLY A 58 -14.83 11.88 -2.87
C GLY A 58 -13.84 12.95 -2.38
N MET A 59 -12.53 12.65 -2.41
CA MET A 59 -11.45 13.62 -2.16
C MET A 59 -11.02 14.37 -3.42
N GLY A 60 -11.60 14.08 -4.60
CA GLY A 60 -11.16 14.64 -5.88
C GLY A 60 -9.78 14.13 -6.30
N PHE A 61 -9.42 12.91 -5.89
CA PHE A 61 -8.17 12.26 -6.28
C PHE A 61 -8.43 11.36 -7.49
N TYR A 62 -7.93 11.76 -8.64
CA TYR A 62 -7.94 10.97 -9.85
C TYR A 62 -6.58 10.29 -10.02
N TYR A 63 -6.53 9.09 -10.58
CA TYR A 63 -5.25 8.41 -10.78
C TYR A 63 -5.03 8.03 -12.23
N ARG A 64 -3.76 8.09 -12.64
CA ARG A 64 -3.27 7.61 -13.94
C ARG A 64 -2.27 6.49 -13.69
N VAL A 65 -2.50 5.34 -14.32
CA VAL A 65 -1.67 4.15 -14.15
C VAL A 65 -0.93 3.89 -15.46
N GLU A 66 0.38 3.76 -15.36
CA GLU A 66 1.25 3.21 -16.40
C GLU A 66 1.64 1.80 -15.96
N GLU A 67 1.46 0.81 -16.84
CA GLU A 67 1.75 -0.59 -16.54
C GLU A 67 2.79 -1.12 -17.54
N GLU A 68 3.96 -1.55 -17.05
CA GLU A 68 4.97 -2.27 -17.85
C GLU A 68 4.66 -3.77 -17.92
N ALA A 69 4.02 -4.32 -16.87
CA ALA A 69 3.59 -5.70 -16.81
C ALA A 69 2.30 -5.82 -15.99
N GLN A 70 1.46 -6.77 -16.37
CA GLN A 70 0.19 -7.01 -15.68
C GLN A 70 0.24 -8.33 -14.90
N PRO A 71 -0.07 -8.31 -13.59
CA PRO A 71 -0.23 -9.51 -12.80
C PRO A 71 -1.33 -10.41 -13.38
N LYS A 72 -1.01 -11.68 -13.62
CA LYS A 72 -1.99 -12.65 -14.13
C LYS A 72 -3.05 -12.92 -13.06
N PRO A 73 -4.34 -13.00 -13.43
CA PRO A 73 -5.40 -13.40 -12.51
C PRO A 73 -5.08 -14.75 -11.85
N GLY A 74 -5.28 -14.86 -10.53
CA GLY A 74 -4.98 -16.06 -9.75
C GLY A 74 -3.50 -16.28 -9.44
N GLY A 75 -2.59 -15.49 -9.98
CA GLY A 75 -1.18 -15.51 -9.59
C GLY A 75 -0.93 -14.80 -8.27
N SER A 76 0.04 -15.30 -7.48
CA SER A 76 0.50 -14.67 -6.25
C SER A 76 1.74 -13.84 -6.49
N TYR A 77 1.77 -12.63 -5.93
CA TYR A 77 2.82 -11.63 -6.12
C TYR A 77 3.16 -10.94 -4.80
N MET A 78 4.40 -10.45 -4.71
CA MET A 78 4.80 -9.49 -3.68
C MET A 78 4.69 -8.07 -4.25
N PHE A 79 3.61 -7.36 -3.96
CA PHE A 79 3.47 -5.95 -4.32
C PHE A 79 4.23 -5.08 -3.33
N ILE A 80 5.11 -4.23 -3.83
CA ILE A 80 5.84 -3.26 -3.01
C ILE A 80 5.68 -1.86 -3.59
N ALA A 81 5.56 -0.86 -2.72
CA ALA A 81 5.47 0.54 -3.13
C ALA A 81 6.17 1.46 -2.12
N ASN A 82 6.53 2.66 -2.54
CA ASN A 82 6.92 3.73 -1.62
C ASN A 82 5.71 4.20 -0.79
N HIS A 83 5.97 4.70 0.42
CA HIS A 83 4.92 5.07 1.38
C HIS A 83 5.09 6.50 1.88
N THR A 84 4.21 7.38 1.46
CA THR A 84 4.28 8.82 1.74
C THR A 84 2.98 9.43 2.25
N SER A 85 1.87 8.65 2.22
CA SER A 85 0.53 9.15 2.50
C SER A 85 -0.41 8.04 2.98
N MET A 86 -1.44 8.38 3.75
CA MET A 86 -2.55 7.46 4.02
C MET A 86 -3.30 7.06 2.74
N ALA A 87 -3.31 7.93 1.73
CA ALA A 87 -3.93 7.66 0.44
C ALA A 87 -3.24 6.53 -0.35
N ASP A 88 -1.99 6.15 0.01
CA ASP A 88 -1.28 5.04 -0.62
C ASP A 88 -2.04 3.72 -0.49
N ILE A 89 -2.68 3.49 0.67
CA ILE A 89 -3.50 2.30 0.93
C ILE A 89 -4.69 2.24 -0.03
N MET A 90 -5.42 3.36 -0.16
CA MET A 90 -6.57 3.48 -1.05
C MET A 90 -6.15 3.32 -2.51
N LEU A 91 -5.02 3.93 -2.87
CA LEU A 91 -4.53 3.88 -4.24
C LEU A 91 -4.09 2.46 -4.63
N MET A 92 -3.38 1.74 -3.75
CA MET A 92 -3.02 0.33 -3.98
C MET A 92 -4.26 -0.55 -4.16
N LEU A 93 -5.30 -0.41 -3.31
CA LEU A 93 -6.56 -1.13 -3.44
C LEU A 93 -7.30 -0.77 -4.75
N ALA A 94 -7.23 0.49 -5.19
CA ALA A 94 -7.90 0.93 -6.41
C ALA A 94 -7.26 0.37 -7.68
N VAL A 95 -5.91 0.36 -7.74
CA VAL A 95 -5.16 0.06 -8.97
C VAL A 95 -4.87 -1.43 -9.13
N ILE A 96 -4.56 -2.17 -8.05
CA ILE A 96 -4.25 -3.59 -8.14
C ILE A 96 -5.54 -4.41 -8.24
N ARG A 97 -5.61 -5.29 -9.25
CA ARG A 97 -6.79 -6.13 -9.48
C ARG A 97 -6.71 -7.46 -8.74
N ASN A 98 -5.52 -8.05 -8.63
CA ASN A 98 -5.31 -9.30 -7.92
C ASN A 98 -5.60 -9.12 -6.42
N PRO A 99 -6.38 -10.00 -5.79
CA PRO A 99 -6.57 -9.96 -4.35
C PRO A 99 -5.25 -10.06 -3.60
N PHE A 100 -5.04 -9.15 -2.66
CA PHE A 100 -3.85 -9.14 -1.83
C PHE A 100 -4.17 -8.77 -0.38
N VAL A 101 -3.29 -9.13 0.53
CA VAL A 101 -3.35 -8.74 1.94
C VAL A 101 -2.22 -7.76 2.25
N PHE A 102 -2.52 -6.73 3.04
CA PHE A 102 -1.47 -5.83 3.56
C PHE A 102 -0.74 -6.46 4.74
N VAL A 103 0.56 -6.17 4.82
CA VAL A 103 1.33 -6.33 6.06
C VAL A 103 1.39 -4.98 6.76
N GLY A 104 0.86 -4.90 7.96
CA GLY A 104 0.71 -3.62 8.64
C GLY A 104 0.93 -3.68 10.15
N LYS A 105 0.98 -2.50 10.78
CA LYS A 105 1.29 -2.33 12.19
C LYS A 105 0.19 -2.90 13.09
N LYS A 106 0.57 -3.67 14.11
CA LYS A 106 -0.34 -4.25 15.11
C LYS A 106 -1.17 -3.20 15.86
N GLU A 107 -0.61 -2.03 16.08
CA GLU A 107 -1.24 -0.95 16.84
C GLU A 107 -2.55 -0.44 16.20
N LEU A 108 -2.68 -0.56 14.87
CA LEU A 108 -3.89 -0.14 14.14
C LEU A 108 -5.14 -0.98 14.50
N VAL A 109 -4.96 -2.14 15.12
CA VAL A 109 -6.08 -2.95 15.65
C VAL A 109 -6.89 -2.20 16.72
N LYS A 110 -6.29 -1.20 17.37
CA LYS A 110 -6.96 -0.41 18.42
C LYS A 110 -7.99 0.59 17.88
N ILE A 111 -7.99 0.85 16.56
CA ILE A 111 -8.96 1.78 15.95
C ILE A 111 -10.35 1.12 15.95
N PRO A 112 -11.37 1.75 16.56
CA PRO A 112 -12.72 1.20 16.61
C PRO A 112 -13.26 0.85 15.21
N ILE A 113 -14.02 -0.23 15.08
CA ILE A 113 -14.61 -0.76 13.84
C ILE A 113 -13.55 -1.17 12.82
N PHE A 114 -12.67 -0.25 12.37
CA PHE A 114 -11.59 -0.53 11.43
C PHE A 114 -10.67 -1.65 11.93
N GLY A 115 -10.24 -1.58 13.20
CA GLY A 115 -9.36 -2.57 13.81
C GLY A 115 -9.92 -3.98 13.82
N PHE A 116 -11.26 -4.11 13.92
CA PHE A 116 -11.93 -5.41 13.83
C PHE A 116 -11.69 -6.09 12.47
N PHE A 117 -11.90 -5.36 11.37
CA PHE A 117 -11.65 -5.88 10.03
C PHE A 117 -10.16 -6.01 9.75
N TYR A 118 -9.37 -5.01 10.13
CA TYR A 118 -7.93 -4.99 9.94
C TYR A 118 -7.22 -6.21 10.55
N LYS A 119 -7.61 -6.62 11.77
CA LYS A 119 -7.08 -7.82 12.42
C LYS A 119 -7.37 -9.11 11.64
N ARG A 120 -8.49 -9.18 10.93
CA ARG A 120 -8.93 -10.37 10.19
C ARG A 120 -8.37 -10.42 8.76
N THR A 121 -8.13 -9.28 8.19
CA THR A 121 -7.84 -9.14 6.75
C THR A 121 -6.39 -8.79 6.44
N CYS A 122 -5.63 -8.30 7.42
CA CYS A 122 -4.22 -7.95 7.26
C CYS A 122 -3.31 -8.90 8.04
N ILE A 123 -2.06 -8.99 7.61
CA ILE A 123 -0.98 -9.65 8.36
C ILE A 123 -0.39 -8.62 9.31
N LEU A 124 -0.56 -8.84 10.61
CA LEU A 124 -0.12 -7.91 11.64
C LEU A 124 1.33 -8.15 12.00
N VAL A 125 2.12 -7.08 12.10
CA VAL A 125 3.51 -7.12 12.55
C VAL A 125 3.73 -6.21 13.75
N ASP A 126 4.27 -6.79 14.81
CA ASP A 126 4.89 -6.06 15.90
C ASP A 126 6.39 -5.98 15.59
N ARG A 127 6.85 -4.79 15.23
CA ARG A 127 8.23 -4.59 14.75
C ARG A 127 9.28 -4.69 15.85
N SER A 128 8.87 -4.55 17.11
CA SER A 128 9.75 -4.68 18.27
C SER A 128 10.03 -6.15 18.62
N SER A 129 9.16 -7.09 18.18
CA SER A 129 9.21 -8.50 18.52
C SER A 129 9.76 -9.36 17.38
N SER A 130 10.85 -10.10 17.64
CA SER A 130 11.39 -11.10 16.69
C SER A 130 10.41 -12.26 16.46
N LYS A 131 9.70 -12.69 17.49
CA LYS A 131 8.65 -13.73 17.41
C LYS A 131 7.52 -13.27 16.48
N SER A 132 7.08 -12.00 16.60
CA SER A 132 6.04 -11.47 15.71
C SER A 132 6.51 -11.40 14.26
N ARG A 133 7.78 -11.07 14.02
CA ARG A 133 8.33 -11.10 12.65
C ARG A 133 8.31 -12.50 12.06
N MET A 134 8.61 -13.53 12.84
CA MET A 134 8.51 -14.93 12.37
C MET A 134 7.07 -15.36 12.11
N GLU A 135 6.11 -14.92 12.93
CA GLU A 135 4.69 -15.20 12.69
C GLU A 135 4.16 -14.58 11.39
N VAL A 136 4.74 -13.46 10.93
CA VAL A 136 4.40 -12.86 9.62
C VAL A 136 4.64 -13.85 8.49
N PHE A 137 5.76 -14.60 8.50
CA PHE A 137 6.07 -15.60 7.48
C PHE A 137 5.01 -16.68 7.42
N LYS A 138 4.62 -17.26 8.57
CA LYS A 138 3.59 -18.31 8.65
C LYS A 138 2.22 -17.81 8.14
N ARG A 139 1.86 -16.57 8.51
CA ARG A 139 0.60 -15.97 8.05
C ARG A 139 0.62 -15.65 6.56
N ALA A 140 1.76 -15.20 6.06
CA ALA A 140 1.95 -14.92 4.64
C ALA A 140 1.85 -16.20 3.81
N GLN A 141 2.52 -17.29 4.23
CA GLN A 141 2.40 -18.59 3.60
C GLN A 141 0.95 -19.03 3.45
N LYS A 142 0.18 -18.98 4.54
CA LYS A 142 -1.24 -19.34 4.52
C LYS A 142 -2.05 -18.51 3.50
N ARG A 143 -1.73 -17.22 3.35
CA ARG A 143 -2.42 -16.35 2.37
C ARG A 143 -2.00 -16.66 0.93
N LEU A 144 -0.73 -16.94 0.71
CA LEU A 144 -0.22 -17.34 -0.60
C LEU A 144 -0.79 -18.69 -1.06
N GLU A 145 -0.91 -19.67 -0.16
CA GLU A 145 -1.57 -20.97 -0.42
C GLU A 145 -3.05 -20.80 -0.82
N GLN A 146 -3.70 -19.70 -0.42
CA GLN A 146 -5.05 -19.34 -0.84
C GLN A 146 -5.09 -18.60 -2.19
N GLY A 147 -3.96 -18.47 -2.89
CA GLY A 147 -3.85 -17.74 -4.17
C GLY A 147 -3.88 -16.21 -4.01
N LEU A 148 -3.71 -15.70 -2.78
CA LEU A 148 -3.66 -14.27 -2.53
C LEU A 148 -2.23 -13.75 -2.72
N SER A 149 -2.13 -12.47 -3.08
CA SER A 149 -0.86 -11.74 -3.10
C SER A 149 -0.62 -11.04 -1.76
N ILE A 150 0.59 -10.51 -1.58
CA ILE A 150 0.96 -9.74 -0.39
C ILE A 150 1.39 -8.34 -0.81
N CYS A 151 0.97 -7.32 -0.06
CA CYS A 151 1.36 -5.93 -0.27
C CYS A 151 2.10 -5.40 0.95
N ILE A 152 3.32 -4.90 0.72
CA ILE A 152 4.18 -4.35 1.77
C ILE A 152 4.75 -3.01 1.30
N PHE A 153 4.79 -2.04 2.21
CA PHE A 153 5.58 -0.83 2.06
C PHE A 153 6.95 -1.08 2.74
N PRO A 154 8.01 -1.34 1.96
CA PRO A 154 9.26 -1.85 2.52
C PRO A 154 10.05 -0.82 3.34
N GLU A 155 9.73 0.47 3.21
CA GLU A 155 10.27 1.54 4.08
C GLU A 155 9.86 1.31 5.55
N GLY A 156 8.77 0.61 5.76
CA GLY A 156 8.31 0.22 7.08
C GLY A 156 7.53 1.33 7.81
N GLY A 157 7.18 2.40 7.15
CA GLY A 157 6.38 3.54 7.62
C GLY A 157 6.59 4.73 6.71
N VAL A 158 5.87 5.79 6.96
CA VAL A 158 6.10 7.06 6.27
C VAL A 158 7.35 7.71 6.88
N PRO A 159 8.34 8.11 6.07
CA PRO A 159 9.52 8.80 6.56
C PRO A 159 9.19 10.08 7.33
N SER A 160 9.90 10.33 8.41
CA SER A 160 9.77 11.57 9.19
C SER A 160 10.38 12.78 8.47
N ASP A 161 11.42 12.56 7.65
CA ASP A 161 11.99 13.60 6.81
C ASP A 161 11.11 13.83 5.57
N GLU A 162 10.47 14.99 5.54
CA GLU A 162 9.59 15.37 4.43
C GLU A 162 10.32 15.61 3.10
N ASN A 163 11.64 15.83 3.11
CA ASN A 163 12.43 16.06 1.90
C ASN A 163 12.89 14.75 1.27
N LEU A 164 12.86 13.65 2.00
CA LEU A 164 13.29 12.36 1.52
C LEU A 164 12.34 11.86 0.42
N LEU A 165 12.92 11.52 -0.73
CA LEU A 165 12.16 11.01 -1.87
C LEU A 165 11.77 9.54 -1.68
N LEU A 166 12.67 8.74 -1.10
CA LEU A 166 12.50 7.31 -0.86
C LEU A 166 13.47 6.86 0.24
N ASP A 167 12.94 6.27 1.30
CA ASP A 167 13.73 5.75 2.42
C ASP A 167 14.38 4.39 2.10
N HIS A 168 15.14 3.89 3.05
CA HIS A 168 15.75 2.57 2.96
C HIS A 168 14.69 1.46 3.01
N PHE A 169 14.87 0.45 2.16
CA PHE A 169 14.00 -0.72 2.17
C PHE A 169 14.50 -1.75 3.18
N LYS A 170 13.58 -2.28 3.99
CA LYS A 170 13.81 -3.38 4.92
C LYS A 170 13.74 -4.71 4.19
N ASP A 171 14.52 -5.69 4.63
CA ASP A 171 14.70 -6.98 3.97
C ASP A 171 13.45 -7.88 4.00
N GLY A 172 12.52 -7.65 4.93
CA GLY A 172 11.41 -8.57 5.21
C GLY A 172 10.53 -8.93 4.02
N ALA A 173 10.19 -7.94 3.17
CA ALA A 173 9.38 -8.19 1.97
C ALA A 173 10.11 -9.08 0.95
N PHE A 174 11.40 -8.82 0.75
CA PHE A 174 12.23 -9.50 -0.25
C PHE A 174 12.57 -10.92 0.21
N ARG A 175 12.91 -11.09 1.48
CA ARG A 175 13.09 -12.42 2.07
C ARG A 175 11.84 -13.27 1.93
N LEU A 176 10.66 -12.70 2.24
CA LEU A 176 9.38 -13.39 2.10
C LEU A 176 9.10 -13.77 0.63
N ALA A 177 9.36 -12.86 -0.31
CA ALA A 177 9.17 -13.14 -1.74
C ALA A 177 10.08 -14.26 -2.23
N ILE A 178 11.36 -14.26 -1.83
CA ILE A 178 12.33 -15.31 -2.18
C ILE A 178 11.95 -16.64 -1.54
N GLU A 179 11.56 -16.65 -0.26
CA GLU A 179 11.18 -17.89 0.45
C GLU A 179 10.01 -18.62 -0.24
N HIS A 180 9.05 -17.84 -0.78
CA HIS A 180 7.90 -18.39 -1.49
C HIS A 180 8.06 -18.41 -3.01
N GLN A 181 9.24 -18.05 -3.54
CA GLN A 181 9.53 -18.01 -4.98
C GLN A 181 8.47 -17.26 -5.78
N ILE A 182 7.93 -16.16 -5.23
CA ILE A 182 6.93 -15.30 -5.88
C ILE A 182 7.60 -14.04 -6.43
N PRO A 183 7.24 -13.59 -7.65
CA PRO A 183 7.82 -12.40 -8.22
C PRO A 183 7.45 -11.13 -7.42
N VAL A 184 8.41 -10.22 -7.31
CA VAL A 184 8.21 -8.90 -6.71
C VAL A 184 7.75 -7.94 -7.80
N VAL A 185 6.69 -7.17 -7.51
CA VAL A 185 6.13 -6.14 -8.39
C VAL A 185 6.37 -4.77 -7.76
N PRO A 186 7.40 -4.04 -8.21
CA PRO A 186 7.63 -2.68 -7.74
C PRO A 186 6.58 -1.71 -8.30
N ILE A 187 6.09 -0.80 -7.45
CA ILE A 187 5.08 0.20 -7.81
C ILE A 187 5.54 1.56 -7.31
N SER A 188 5.55 2.56 -8.20
CA SER A 188 5.90 3.93 -7.86
C SER A 188 4.64 4.78 -7.72
N LEU A 189 4.48 5.43 -6.55
CA LEU A 189 3.38 6.33 -6.21
C LEU A 189 3.92 7.77 -6.11
N ALA A 190 3.59 8.63 -7.09
CA ALA A 190 4.29 9.89 -7.26
C ALA A 190 3.74 11.08 -6.46
N ASP A 191 2.43 11.25 -6.43
CA ASP A 191 1.80 12.52 -6.01
C ASP A 191 1.05 12.43 -4.68
N ASN A 192 1.01 11.26 -4.05
CA ASN A 192 0.17 10.97 -2.89
C ASN A 192 0.47 11.89 -1.71
N LYS A 193 1.75 12.18 -1.45
CA LYS A 193 2.17 13.14 -0.44
C LYS A 193 1.60 14.54 -0.70
N LYS A 194 1.58 15.00 -1.96
CA LYS A 194 1.01 16.29 -2.34
C LYS A 194 -0.52 16.31 -2.20
N ARG A 195 -1.19 15.16 -2.40
CA ARG A 195 -2.65 15.06 -2.32
C ARG A 195 -3.12 14.98 -0.88
N LEU A 196 -2.53 14.12 -0.07
CA LEU A 196 -2.89 13.92 1.34
C LEU A 196 -1.63 13.67 2.17
N SER A 197 -0.93 14.73 2.54
CA SER A 197 0.24 14.66 3.42
C SER A 197 -0.16 14.32 4.86
N TYR A 198 0.79 13.81 5.65
CA TYR A 198 0.66 13.76 7.11
C TYR A 198 0.76 15.14 7.74
N THR A 199 1.35 16.14 7.07
CA THR A 199 1.30 17.55 7.49
C THR A 199 -0.14 18.03 7.44
N PHE A 200 -0.69 18.39 8.60
CA PHE A 200 -2.14 18.61 8.77
C PHE A 200 -2.70 19.69 7.85
N LEU A 201 -2.00 20.81 7.70
CA LEU A 201 -2.44 21.97 6.92
C LEU A 201 -1.96 21.92 5.46
N SER A 202 -2.00 20.75 4.83
CA SER A 202 -1.58 20.56 3.44
C SER A 202 -2.39 19.48 2.73
N GLY A 203 -2.34 19.51 1.41
CA GLY A 203 -3.04 18.60 0.52
C GLY A 203 -3.76 19.36 -0.60
N SER A 204 -4.23 18.65 -1.58
CA SER A 204 -5.05 19.24 -2.66
C SER A 204 -5.70 18.15 -3.50
N PRO A 205 -6.88 18.36 -4.08
CA PRO A 205 -7.39 17.45 -5.11
C PRO A 205 -6.46 17.40 -6.33
N GLY A 206 -6.62 16.39 -7.17
CA GLY A 206 -5.94 16.28 -8.45
C GLY A 206 -5.38 14.89 -8.74
N ILE A 207 -4.51 14.81 -9.75
CA ILE A 207 -4.03 13.55 -10.32
C ILE A 207 -2.94 12.92 -9.44
N MET A 208 -3.03 11.60 -9.27
CA MET A 208 -2.04 10.73 -8.63
C MET A 208 -1.48 9.81 -9.71
N ARG A 209 -0.17 9.93 -10.00
CA ARG A 209 0.48 9.09 -11.00
C ARG A 209 1.00 7.83 -10.35
N VAL A 210 0.73 6.70 -10.99
CA VAL A 210 1.15 5.38 -10.56
C VAL A 210 1.89 4.70 -11.69
N LYS A 211 3.00 4.03 -11.40
CA LYS A 211 3.65 3.14 -12.35
C LYS A 211 3.84 1.77 -11.74
N ILE A 212 3.27 0.76 -12.38
CA ILE A 212 3.50 -0.65 -12.11
C ILE A 212 4.63 -1.09 -13.02
N HIS A 213 5.75 -1.49 -12.42
CA HIS A 213 6.96 -1.86 -13.16
C HIS A 213 6.97 -3.34 -13.56
N SER A 214 7.90 -3.68 -14.42
CA SER A 214 8.21 -5.06 -14.75
C SER A 214 8.57 -5.87 -13.51
N PHE A 215 8.22 -7.14 -13.51
CA PHE A 215 8.41 -8.01 -12.36
C PHE A 215 9.89 -8.28 -12.11
N VAL A 216 10.27 -8.33 -10.86
CA VAL A 216 11.59 -8.79 -10.42
C VAL A 216 11.45 -10.24 -9.97
N ASP A 217 12.06 -11.13 -10.73
CA ASP A 217 12.01 -12.58 -10.48
C ASP A 217 12.84 -12.94 -9.23
N THR A 218 12.35 -13.92 -8.49
CA THR A 218 12.98 -14.49 -7.30
C THR A 218 13.39 -15.96 -7.51
N ALA A 219 13.12 -16.54 -8.68
CA ALA A 219 13.44 -17.93 -8.98
C ALA A 219 14.95 -18.21 -8.83
N GLY A 220 15.28 -19.33 -8.17
CA GLY A 220 16.66 -19.75 -7.91
C GLY A 220 17.40 -18.94 -6.84
N LYS A 221 16.76 -17.95 -6.19
CA LYS A 221 17.31 -17.20 -5.07
C LYS A 221 17.03 -17.89 -3.74
N SER A 222 17.95 -17.71 -2.75
CA SER A 222 17.83 -18.28 -1.42
C SER A 222 17.48 -17.23 -0.37
N ALA A 223 16.44 -17.48 0.42
CA ALA A 223 16.06 -16.62 1.55
C ALA A 223 17.08 -16.65 2.71
N GLU A 224 18.03 -17.60 2.72
CA GLU A 224 19.15 -17.66 3.67
C GLU A 224 20.34 -16.82 3.19
N SER A 225 20.45 -16.57 1.88
CA SER A 225 21.49 -15.76 1.27
C SER A 225 21.19 -14.26 1.47
N LYS A 226 21.98 -13.59 2.30
CA LYS A 226 21.90 -12.15 2.46
C LYS A 226 22.17 -11.40 1.15
N SER A 227 23.06 -11.91 0.31
CA SER A 227 23.37 -11.32 -1.01
C SER A 227 22.12 -11.33 -1.89
N ASP A 228 21.43 -12.47 -2.03
CA ASP A 228 20.23 -12.59 -2.85
C ASP A 228 19.11 -11.62 -2.39
N ILE A 229 18.90 -11.54 -1.06
CA ILE A 229 17.92 -10.60 -0.49
C ILE A 229 18.29 -9.16 -0.80
N HIS A 230 19.58 -8.78 -0.62
CA HIS A 230 20.06 -7.43 -0.87
C HIS A 230 19.99 -7.08 -2.36
N ASP A 231 20.29 -8.00 -3.26
CA ASP A 231 20.24 -7.80 -4.72
C ASP A 231 18.81 -7.46 -5.16
N ILE A 232 17.83 -8.29 -4.77
CA ILE A 232 16.42 -8.05 -5.09
C ILE A 232 15.93 -6.73 -4.47
N ARG A 233 16.24 -6.49 -3.19
CA ARG A 233 15.89 -5.25 -2.49
C ARG A 233 16.44 -4.01 -3.19
N ASN A 234 17.75 -4.02 -3.48
CA ASN A 234 18.43 -2.87 -4.09
C ASN A 234 17.92 -2.63 -5.50
N LYS A 235 17.72 -3.68 -6.30
CA LYS A 235 17.13 -3.60 -7.65
C LYS A 235 15.73 -2.96 -7.58
N CYS A 236 14.86 -3.45 -6.71
CA CYS A 236 13.51 -2.90 -6.55
C CYS A 236 13.53 -1.44 -6.09
N ARG A 237 14.40 -1.11 -5.11
CA ARG A 237 14.55 0.26 -4.63
C ARG A 237 15.05 1.20 -5.74
N GLN A 238 16.01 0.77 -6.54
CA GLN A 238 16.54 1.55 -7.66
C GLN A 238 15.46 1.81 -8.72
N ILE A 239 14.65 0.80 -9.08
CA ILE A 239 13.52 0.94 -10.00
C ILE A 239 12.57 2.04 -9.52
N ILE A 240 12.09 1.95 -8.26
CA ILE A 240 11.14 2.91 -7.69
C ILE A 240 11.79 4.29 -7.60
N HIS A 241 13.02 4.40 -7.08
CA HIS A 241 13.73 5.67 -6.94
C HIS A 241 13.89 6.38 -8.29
N SER A 242 14.39 5.68 -9.31
CA SER A 242 14.60 6.23 -10.65
C SER A 242 13.30 6.75 -11.27
N GLN A 243 12.19 6.03 -11.06
CA GLN A 243 10.87 6.48 -11.53
C GLN A 243 10.36 7.70 -10.77
N LEU A 244 10.53 7.76 -9.45
CA LEU A 244 10.14 8.93 -8.66
C LEU A 244 10.92 10.18 -9.08
N VAL A 245 12.21 10.03 -9.39
CA VAL A 245 13.04 11.10 -9.95
C VAL A 245 12.47 11.58 -11.29
N LYS A 246 12.16 10.67 -12.22
CA LYS A 246 11.51 11.02 -13.52
C LYS A 246 10.19 11.76 -13.31
N PHE A 247 9.34 11.30 -12.40
CA PHE A 247 8.08 11.98 -12.09
C PHE A 247 8.27 13.40 -11.52
N LYS A 248 9.36 13.62 -10.77
CA LYS A 248 9.70 14.95 -10.24
C LYS A 248 10.16 15.90 -11.34
N PHE A 249 10.96 15.43 -12.31
CA PHE A 249 11.45 16.24 -13.43
C PHE A 249 10.35 16.58 -14.44
N ASN A 250 9.56 15.59 -14.88
CA ASN A 250 8.47 15.82 -15.84
C ASN A 250 7.40 16.80 -15.34
N LYS A 251 7.39 17.15 -14.05
CA LYS A 251 6.51 18.14 -13.50
C LYS A 251 7.05 19.57 -13.68
N LYS A 252 8.36 19.75 -13.72
CA LYS A 252 8.98 21.08 -13.94
C LYS A 252 8.77 21.55 -15.39
N SER A 253 8.90 20.65 -16.38
CA SER A 253 8.70 20.97 -17.80
C SER A 253 7.26 21.20 -18.23
N ALA A 254 6.27 20.90 -17.38
CA ALA A 254 4.85 21.15 -17.67
C ALA A 254 4.30 22.45 -17.01
N THR A 255 5.17 23.15 -16.29
CA THR A 255 4.85 24.41 -15.57
C THR A 255 5.69 25.61 -16.07
N GLU A 256 6.58 25.39 -17.02
CA GLU A 256 7.25 26.39 -17.86
C GLU A 256 6.53 26.49 -19.23
#